data_1f8bd72150828c8bd5c84c64e79f15f0
#
_entry.id   1f8bd72150828c8bd5c84c64e79f15f0
#
_cell.length_a   1.000
_cell.length_b   1.000
_cell.length_c   1.000
_cell.angle_alpha   90.00
_cell.angle_beta   90.00
_cell.angle_gamma   90.00
#
_symmetry.space_group_name_H-M   'P 1'
#
loop_
_entity.id
_entity.type
_entity.pdbx_description
1 polymer ?
#
loop_
_entity_poly.entity_id
_entity_poly.type
_entity_poly.pdbx_seq_one_letter_code
_entity_poly.pdbx_strand_id
1 'polypeptide(L)'
;MAATVSQVWKKITPELESELVKFWTSNKAIGAEDDAVKRAKQVVCIARDESGALVGVSTAHPRVVPRLRQPMYYYRNFIAEPARGQQLGLEFLQQTKQVLQDYNLGLSKPLCLGLILEIENKRLAAEHNEAQWKKTGFTFIGYSPKGLTLRVWYFEGVRLFAPAPIKKQARPRVAARA
;
A
#
# COMPACT_ATOMS: atom_id res chain seq x y z
N MET A 1 -17.25 -7.12 -16.81
CA MET A 1 -17.91 -6.26 -15.81
C MET A 1 -16.96 -5.11 -15.52
N ALA A 2 -17.37 -3.87 -15.81
CA ALA A 2 -16.57 -2.69 -15.53
C ALA A 2 -16.72 -2.36 -14.04
N ALA A 3 -15.61 -2.25 -13.31
CA ALA A 3 -15.62 -1.80 -11.93
C ALA A 3 -15.26 -0.31 -11.88
N THR A 4 -15.95 0.46 -11.04
CA THR A 4 -15.68 1.89 -10.84
C THR A 4 -14.89 2.10 -9.57
N VAL A 5 -13.74 2.79 -9.69
CA VAL A 5 -12.90 3.15 -8.54
C VAL A 5 -13.31 4.51 -8.00
N SER A 6 -13.46 4.61 -6.68
CA SER A 6 -13.78 5.86 -5.98
C SER A 6 -12.87 6.06 -4.77
N GLN A 7 -12.54 7.33 -4.48
CA GLN A 7 -11.72 7.69 -3.33
C GLN A 7 -12.57 7.81 -2.05
N VAL A 8 -12.06 7.24 -0.96
CA VAL A 8 -12.68 7.28 0.37
C VAL A 8 -11.69 7.68 1.46
N TRP A 9 -10.51 8.20 1.08
CA TRP A 9 -9.46 8.60 2.01
C TRP A 9 -9.96 9.60 3.06
N LYS A 10 -9.82 9.22 4.34
CA LYS A 10 -10.31 10.00 5.49
C LYS A 10 -11.84 10.20 5.55
N LYS A 11 -12.62 9.40 4.78
CA LYS A 11 -14.08 9.48 4.72
C LYS A 11 -14.74 8.12 5.03
N ILE A 12 -14.10 7.30 5.85
CA ILE A 12 -14.62 5.98 6.22
C ILE A 12 -15.74 6.17 7.25
N THR A 13 -16.96 5.79 6.87
CA THR A 13 -18.11 5.74 7.79
C THR A 13 -18.17 4.39 8.51
N PRO A 14 -18.90 4.26 9.63
CA PRO A 14 -19.07 2.98 10.32
C PRO A 14 -19.65 1.87 9.42
N GLU A 15 -20.56 2.22 8.51
CA GLU A 15 -21.18 1.30 7.55
C GLU A 15 -20.13 0.79 6.56
N LEU A 16 -19.32 1.69 6.00
CA LEU A 16 -18.24 1.34 5.09
C LEU A 16 -17.15 0.52 5.82
N GLU A 17 -16.82 0.86 7.05
CA GLU A 17 -15.88 0.07 7.87
C GLU A 17 -16.38 -1.38 8.01
N SER A 18 -17.66 -1.57 8.35
CA SER A 18 -18.27 -2.89 8.48
C SER A 18 -18.27 -3.66 7.16
N GLU A 19 -18.58 -2.99 6.05
CA GLU A 19 -18.54 -3.58 4.71
C GLU A 19 -17.12 -4.02 4.31
N LEU A 20 -16.11 -3.20 4.59
CA LEU A 20 -14.70 -3.51 4.33
C LEU A 20 -14.21 -4.72 5.14
N VAL A 21 -14.55 -4.78 6.42
CA VAL A 21 -14.21 -5.92 7.29
C VAL A 21 -14.84 -7.19 6.73
N LYS A 22 -16.14 -7.16 6.40
CA LYS A 22 -16.85 -8.30 5.78
C LYS A 22 -16.23 -8.70 4.45
N PHE A 23 -15.85 -7.75 3.61
CA PHE A 23 -15.20 -7.99 2.32
C PHE A 23 -13.89 -8.76 2.47
N TRP A 24 -13.01 -8.34 3.38
CA TRP A 24 -11.73 -9.04 3.60
C TRP A 24 -11.89 -10.40 4.26
N THR A 25 -12.77 -10.54 5.24
CA THR A 25 -12.97 -11.81 5.94
C THR A 25 -13.62 -12.86 5.04
N SER A 26 -14.64 -12.48 4.26
CA SER A 26 -15.28 -13.40 3.30
C SER A 26 -14.34 -13.85 2.17
N ASN A 27 -13.42 -12.99 1.75
CA ASN A 27 -12.39 -13.33 0.76
C ASN A 27 -11.13 -13.95 1.38
N LYS A 28 -11.08 -14.21 2.70
CA LYS A 28 -9.92 -14.75 3.43
C LYS A 28 -8.63 -13.93 3.20
N ALA A 29 -8.76 -12.63 2.94
CA ALA A 29 -7.65 -11.74 2.66
C ALA A 29 -6.95 -11.25 3.93
N ILE A 30 -7.67 -11.23 5.05
CA ILE A 30 -7.16 -10.89 6.39
C ILE A 30 -7.69 -11.93 7.36
N GLY A 31 -6.79 -12.50 8.16
CA GLY A 31 -7.15 -13.62 9.04
C GLY A 31 -7.82 -13.20 10.36
N ALA A 32 -7.51 -12.01 10.88
CA ALA A 32 -8.06 -11.51 12.12
C ALA A 32 -8.95 -10.29 11.90
N GLU A 33 -10.12 -10.26 12.53
CA GLU A 33 -11.08 -9.16 12.40
C GLU A 33 -10.51 -7.83 12.90
N ASP A 34 -9.81 -7.83 14.04
CA ASP A 34 -9.15 -6.65 14.59
C ASP A 34 -8.14 -6.02 13.61
N ASP A 35 -7.45 -6.83 12.81
CA ASP A 35 -6.53 -6.34 11.79
C ASP A 35 -7.30 -5.77 10.59
N ALA A 36 -8.47 -6.32 10.25
CA ALA A 36 -9.35 -5.78 9.22
C ALA A 36 -9.90 -4.41 9.63
N VAL A 37 -10.38 -4.24 10.88
CA VAL A 37 -10.84 -2.96 11.44
C VAL A 37 -9.74 -1.90 11.39
N LYS A 38 -8.52 -2.24 11.83
CA LYS A 38 -7.37 -1.33 11.75
C LYS A 38 -7.05 -0.94 10.31
N ARG A 39 -7.15 -1.90 9.37
CA ARG A 39 -6.87 -1.68 7.95
C ARG A 39 -7.96 -0.87 7.26
N ALA A 40 -9.22 -0.97 7.68
CA ALA A 40 -10.31 -0.17 7.14
C ALA A 40 -10.01 1.34 7.24
N LYS A 41 -9.41 1.78 8.34
CA LYS A 41 -8.99 3.18 8.55
C LYS A 41 -7.84 3.65 7.64
N GLN A 42 -7.22 2.72 6.90
CA GLN A 42 -6.11 2.97 5.97
C GLN A 42 -6.57 2.93 4.50
N VAL A 43 -7.86 2.71 4.24
CA VAL A 43 -8.39 2.63 2.88
C VAL A 43 -8.31 3.98 2.19
N VAL A 44 -7.80 3.96 0.96
CA VAL A 44 -7.67 5.14 0.10
C VAL A 44 -8.74 5.14 -0.98
N CYS A 45 -8.85 4.02 -1.73
CA CYS A 45 -9.85 3.86 -2.77
C CYS A 45 -10.55 2.51 -2.62
N ILE A 46 -11.80 2.46 -3.07
CA ILE A 46 -12.61 1.25 -3.21
C ILE A 46 -13.04 1.09 -4.67
N ALA A 47 -13.29 -0.14 -5.09
CA ALA A 47 -13.88 -0.44 -6.38
C ALA A 47 -15.19 -1.19 -6.19
N ARG A 48 -16.21 -0.77 -6.93
CA ARG A 48 -17.52 -1.43 -6.99
C ARG A 48 -17.81 -1.87 -8.41
N ASP A 49 -18.44 -3.03 -8.55
CA ASP A 49 -18.95 -3.51 -9.83
C ASP A 49 -20.28 -2.83 -10.19
N GLU A 50 -20.85 -3.23 -11.34
CA GLU A 50 -22.11 -2.69 -11.84
C GLU A 50 -23.31 -2.95 -10.92
N SER A 51 -23.24 -3.96 -10.05
CA SER A 51 -24.26 -4.25 -9.03
C SER A 51 -24.10 -3.40 -7.76
N GLY A 52 -23.01 -2.62 -7.65
CA GLY A 52 -22.64 -1.87 -6.48
C GLY A 52 -21.86 -2.68 -5.44
N ALA A 53 -21.59 -3.96 -5.70
CA ALA A 53 -20.83 -4.79 -4.77
C ALA A 53 -19.34 -4.38 -4.72
N LEU A 54 -18.76 -4.43 -3.52
CA LEU A 54 -17.33 -4.13 -3.31
C LEU A 54 -16.48 -5.27 -3.90
N VAL A 55 -15.61 -4.95 -4.86
CA VAL A 55 -14.75 -5.91 -5.57
C VAL A 55 -13.27 -5.65 -5.39
N GLY A 56 -12.88 -4.51 -4.82
CA GLY A 56 -11.49 -4.20 -4.58
C GLY A 56 -11.29 -3.03 -3.64
N VAL A 57 -10.11 -2.97 -3.03
CA VAL A 57 -9.70 -1.88 -2.14
C VAL A 57 -8.21 -1.61 -2.26
N SER A 58 -7.82 -0.34 -2.13
CA SER A 58 -6.44 0.06 -1.89
C SER A 58 -6.30 0.66 -0.49
N THR A 59 -5.18 0.39 0.14
CA THR A 59 -4.86 0.89 1.49
C THR A 59 -3.47 1.51 1.51
N ALA A 60 -3.28 2.50 2.37
CA ALA A 60 -1.97 3.10 2.62
C ALA A 60 -1.85 3.58 4.06
N HIS A 61 -0.66 3.47 4.64
CA HIS A 61 -0.35 4.03 5.94
C HIS A 61 1.10 4.53 5.99
N PRO A 62 1.38 5.59 6.76
CA PRO A 62 2.74 6.09 6.94
C PRO A 62 3.63 5.05 7.62
N ARG A 63 4.81 4.82 7.06
CA ARG A 63 5.83 3.93 7.61
C ARG A 63 7.22 4.45 7.29
N VAL A 64 8.10 4.49 8.28
CA VAL A 64 9.53 4.74 8.03
C VAL A 64 10.13 3.51 7.34
N VAL A 65 10.69 3.72 6.15
CA VAL A 65 11.38 2.66 5.39
C VAL A 65 12.82 2.59 5.90
N PRO A 66 13.25 1.48 6.54
CA PRO A 66 14.58 1.41 7.17
C PRO A 66 15.72 1.75 6.21
N ARG A 67 15.66 1.25 4.97
CA ARG A 67 16.66 1.48 3.94
C ARG A 67 16.78 2.95 3.52
N LEU A 68 15.67 3.68 3.48
CA LEU A 68 15.63 5.09 3.12
C LEU A 68 15.79 6.02 4.34
N ARG A 69 15.46 5.51 5.52
CA ARG A 69 15.31 6.29 6.77
C ARG A 69 14.35 7.47 6.61
N GLN A 70 13.36 7.30 5.73
CA GLN A 70 12.35 8.29 5.37
C GLN A 70 10.95 7.69 5.50
N PRO A 71 9.93 8.48 5.87
CA PRO A 71 8.55 8.03 5.89
C PRO A 71 7.98 7.96 4.47
N MET A 72 7.35 6.83 4.17
CA MET A 72 6.63 6.57 2.93
C MET A 72 5.24 6.03 3.27
N TYR A 73 4.26 6.25 2.41
CA TYR A 73 3.00 5.53 2.48
C TYR A 73 3.19 4.09 1.99
N TYR A 74 3.03 3.14 2.88
CA TYR A 74 3.09 1.70 2.55
C TYR A 74 1.76 1.30 1.90
N TYR A 75 1.82 1.12 0.58
CA TYR A 75 0.67 0.82 -0.26
C TYR A 75 0.41 -0.68 -0.35
N ARG A 76 -0.85 -1.06 -0.31
CA ARG A 76 -1.36 -2.39 -0.64
C ARG A 76 -2.68 -2.27 -1.37
N ASN A 77 -2.99 -3.27 -2.20
CA ASN A 77 -4.33 -3.46 -2.73
C ASN A 77 -4.77 -4.91 -2.55
N PHE A 78 -6.08 -5.09 -2.52
CA PHE A 78 -6.72 -6.39 -2.61
C PHE A 78 -7.87 -6.31 -3.62
N ILE A 79 -7.92 -7.26 -4.54
CA ILE A 79 -8.95 -7.36 -5.56
C ILE A 79 -9.53 -8.77 -5.46
N ALA A 80 -10.85 -8.87 -5.32
CA ALA A 80 -11.58 -10.13 -5.30
C ALA A 80 -11.30 -10.91 -6.60
N GLU A 81 -11.21 -12.23 -6.49
CA GLU A 81 -10.79 -13.09 -7.60
C GLU A 81 -11.56 -12.87 -8.91
N PRO A 82 -12.90 -12.74 -8.90
CA PRO A 82 -13.67 -12.51 -10.13
C PRO A 82 -13.36 -11.18 -10.85
N ALA A 83 -12.83 -10.19 -10.11
CA ALA A 83 -12.52 -8.86 -10.65
C ALA A 83 -11.03 -8.70 -11.05
N ARG A 84 -10.22 -9.75 -10.92
CA ARG A 84 -8.81 -9.72 -11.34
C ARG A 84 -8.68 -9.71 -12.86
N GLY A 85 -7.57 -9.15 -13.36
CA GLY A 85 -7.27 -9.12 -14.81
C GLY A 85 -7.88 -7.93 -15.57
N GLN A 86 -8.65 -7.06 -14.93
CA GLN A 86 -9.34 -5.89 -15.55
C GLN A 86 -8.55 -4.58 -15.44
N GLN A 87 -7.22 -4.63 -15.35
CA GLN A 87 -6.34 -3.47 -15.10
C GLN A 87 -6.64 -2.68 -13.79
N LEU A 88 -7.59 -3.16 -12.99
CA LEU A 88 -8.04 -2.50 -11.76
C LEU A 88 -6.90 -2.23 -10.77
N GLY A 89 -5.89 -3.11 -10.73
CA GLY A 89 -4.68 -2.89 -9.92
C GLY A 89 -3.89 -1.65 -10.32
N LEU A 90 -3.78 -1.39 -11.62
CA LEU A 90 -3.11 -0.19 -12.14
C LEU A 90 -3.95 1.06 -11.86
N GLU A 91 -5.25 0.98 -12.03
CA GLU A 91 -6.18 2.09 -11.74
C GLU A 91 -6.14 2.46 -10.26
N PHE A 92 -6.20 1.47 -9.35
CA PHE A 92 -6.00 1.70 -7.91
C PHE A 92 -4.67 2.41 -7.62
N LEU A 93 -3.60 1.96 -8.26
CA LEU A 93 -2.29 2.55 -8.03
C LEU A 93 -2.26 4.01 -8.49
N GLN A 94 -2.81 4.32 -9.66
CA GLN A 94 -2.84 5.68 -10.21
C GLN A 94 -3.71 6.60 -9.35
N GLN A 95 -4.92 6.18 -8.99
CA GLN A 95 -5.81 6.99 -8.15
C GLN A 95 -5.24 7.17 -6.73
N THR A 96 -4.69 6.11 -6.13
CA THR A 96 -4.05 6.23 -4.82
C THR A 96 -2.87 7.19 -4.82
N LYS A 97 -2.04 7.18 -5.87
CA LYS A 97 -0.94 8.14 -6.03
C LYS A 97 -1.48 9.58 -5.99
N GLN A 98 -2.49 9.87 -6.79
CA GLN A 98 -3.07 11.21 -6.87
C GLN A 98 -3.68 11.64 -5.53
N VAL A 99 -4.54 10.80 -4.95
CA VAL A 99 -5.21 11.11 -3.67
C VAL A 99 -4.22 11.38 -2.55
N LEU A 100 -3.18 10.56 -2.42
CA LEU A 100 -2.20 10.72 -1.35
C LEU A 100 -1.23 11.88 -1.61
N GLN A 101 -0.89 12.17 -2.86
CA GLN A 101 -0.10 13.34 -3.21
C GLN A 101 -0.86 14.62 -2.85
N ASP A 102 -2.09 14.76 -3.31
CA ASP A 102 -2.92 15.94 -3.04
C ASP A 102 -3.15 16.13 -1.54
N TYR A 103 -3.46 15.05 -0.82
CA TYR A 103 -3.60 15.08 0.63
C TYR A 103 -2.31 15.53 1.33
N ASN A 104 -1.17 14.95 0.95
CA ASN A 104 0.12 15.23 1.60
C ASN A 104 0.62 16.65 1.31
N LEU A 105 0.38 17.16 0.10
CA LEU A 105 0.71 18.54 -0.29
C LEU A 105 -0.20 19.58 0.38
N GLY A 106 -1.45 19.20 0.68
CA GLY A 106 -2.40 20.05 1.40
C GLY A 106 -2.12 20.20 2.90
N LEU A 107 -1.19 19.41 3.45
CA LEU A 107 -0.81 19.51 4.86
C LEU A 107 0.21 20.62 5.08
N SER A 108 0.09 21.35 6.19
CA SER A 108 1.08 22.35 6.62
C SER A 108 2.49 21.76 6.78
N LYS A 109 2.57 20.45 7.13
CA LYS A 109 3.79 19.66 7.19
C LYS A 109 3.53 18.33 6.51
N PRO A 110 4.20 18.00 5.39
CA PRO A 110 4.09 16.71 4.74
C PRO A 110 4.38 15.56 5.68
N LEU A 111 3.64 14.46 5.56
CA LEU A 111 3.81 13.26 6.38
C LEU A 111 4.78 12.25 5.77
N CYS A 112 4.80 12.15 4.46
CA CYS A 112 5.56 11.15 3.71
C CYS A 112 6.16 11.76 2.45
N LEU A 113 7.18 11.09 1.91
CA LEU A 113 7.81 11.52 0.65
C LEU A 113 7.14 10.93 -0.59
N GLY A 114 6.31 9.91 -0.44
CA GLY A 114 5.71 9.20 -1.56
C GLY A 114 5.15 7.85 -1.13
N LEU A 115 5.04 6.93 -2.08
CA LEU A 115 4.55 5.56 -1.87
C LEU A 115 5.68 4.55 -1.93
N ILE A 116 5.55 3.48 -1.15
CA ILE A 116 6.36 2.27 -1.26
C ILE A 116 5.48 1.06 -1.53
N LEU A 117 5.92 0.21 -2.45
CA LEU A 117 5.36 -1.10 -2.75
C LEU A 117 6.31 -2.19 -2.26
N GLU A 118 5.76 -3.21 -1.63
CA GLU A 118 6.41 -4.51 -1.40
C GLU A 118 5.66 -5.54 -2.23
N ILE A 119 6.31 -6.13 -3.24
CA ILE A 119 5.65 -6.98 -4.23
C ILE A 119 5.57 -8.41 -3.72
N GLU A 120 4.40 -8.79 -3.20
CA GLU A 120 4.15 -10.14 -2.69
C GLU A 120 3.81 -11.14 -3.82
N ASN A 121 3.23 -10.67 -4.91
CA ASN A 121 2.85 -11.50 -6.06
C ASN A 121 4.10 -11.84 -6.90
N LYS A 122 4.55 -13.10 -6.81
CA LYS A 122 5.73 -13.61 -7.54
C LYS A 122 5.63 -13.48 -9.05
N ARG A 123 4.42 -13.69 -9.61
CA ARG A 123 4.17 -13.55 -11.04
C ARG A 123 4.35 -12.09 -11.47
N LEU A 124 3.73 -11.16 -10.75
CA LEU A 124 3.88 -9.73 -10.99
C LEU A 124 5.35 -9.28 -10.89
N ALA A 125 6.07 -9.79 -9.90
CA ALA A 125 7.50 -9.48 -9.72
C ALA A 125 8.37 -10.00 -10.87
N ALA A 126 8.02 -11.16 -11.47
CA ALA A 126 8.73 -11.74 -12.60
C ALA A 126 8.38 -11.06 -13.94
N GLU A 127 7.10 -10.74 -14.14
CA GLU A 127 6.62 -10.09 -15.38
C GLU A 127 7.04 -8.61 -15.47
N HIS A 128 7.27 -7.95 -14.34
CA HIS A 128 7.64 -6.53 -14.24
C HIS A 128 8.92 -6.34 -13.44
N ASN A 129 10.02 -6.91 -13.96
CA ASN A 129 11.33 -6.91 -13.30
C ASN A 129 12.23 -5.73 -13.68
N GLU A 130 11.74 -4.78 -14.50
CA GLU A 130 12.52 -3.60 -14.87
C GLU A 130 12.87 -2.77 -13.64
N ALA A 131 14.04 -2.18 -13.62
CA ALA A 131 14.49 -1.32 -12.52
C ALA A 131 13.56 -0.11 -12.30
N GLN A 132 12.98 0.40 -13.37
CA GLN A 132 12.01 1.49 -13.34
C GLN A 132 10.77 1.13 -14.16
N TRP A 133 9.60 1.21 -13.54
CA TRP A 133 8.32 1.03 -14.21
C TRP A 133 7.89 2.33 -14.90
N LYS A 134 8.13 2.44 -16.19
CA LYS A 134 7.88 3.67 -16.97
C LYS A 134 6.44 4.18 -16.86
N LYS A 135 5.44 3.27 -16.89
CA LYS A 135 4.01 3.63 -16.83
C LYS A 135 3.58 4.21 -15.48
N THR A 136 4.22 3.82 -14.40
CA THR A 136 3.83 4.21 -13.04
C THR A 136 4.84 5.07 -12.33
N GLY A 137 6.08 5.14 -12.83
CA GLY A 137 7.19 5.89 -12.27
C GLY A 137 7.84 5.25 -11.04
N PHE A 138 7.45 4.02 -10.67
CA PHE A 138 8.07 3.32 -9.54
C PHE A 138 9.46 2.82 -9.87
N THR A 139 10.40 3.07 -8.96
CA THR A 139 11.80 2.68 -9.08
C THR A 139 12.16 1.62 -8.04
N PHE A 140 12.90 0.61 -8.44
CA PHE A 140 13.43 -0.42 -7.56
C PHE A 140 14.47 0.16 -6.59
N ILE A 141 14.37 -0.20 -5.31
CA ILE A 141 15.29 0.24 -4.25
C ILE A 141 15.93 -0.92 -3.48
N GLY A 142 15.66 -2.15 -3.86
CA GLY A 142 16.19 -3.37 -3.23
C GLY A 142 15.11 -4.30 -2.71
N TYR A 143 15.47 -5.13 -1.74
CA TYR A 143 14.60 -6.18 -1.20
C TYR A 143 14.25 -5.92 0.25
N SER A 144 13.06 -6.36 0.66
CA SER A 144 12.66 -6.40 2.06
C SER A 144 13.38 -7.51 2.82
N PRO A 145 13.31 -7.57 4.16
CA PRO A 145 13.85 -8.70 4.94
C PRO A 145 13.23 -10.06 4.56
N LYS A 146 12.07 -10.07 3.91
CA LYS A 146 11.41 -11.27 3.37
C LYS A 146 11.89 -11.66 1.97
N GLY A 147 12.85 -10.92 1.39
CA GLY A 147 13.32 -11.11 0.01
C GLY A 147 12.36 -10.58 -1.05
N LEU A 148 11.33 -9.81 -0.67
CA LEU A 148 10.38 -9.24 -1.61
C LEU A 148 10.90 -7.93 -2.21
N THR A 149 10.61 -7.71 -3.50
CA THR A 149 11.02 -6.50 -4.23
C THR A 149 10.37 -5.25 -3.65
N LEU A 150 11.18 -4.25 -3.35
CA LEU A 150 10.75 -2.94 -2.89
C LEU A 150 10.86 -1.91 -4.02
N ARG A 151 9.81 -1.13 -4.21
CA ARG A 151 9.76 -0.05 -5.20
C ARG A 151 9.17 1.20 -4.58
N VAL A 152 9.70 2.36 -4.95
CA VAL A 152 9.22 3.66 -4.47
C VAL A 152 8.81 4.58 -5.61
N TRP A 153 7.87 5.45 -5.30
CA TRP A 153 7.53 6.60 -6.12
C TRP A 153 7.41 7.82 -5.21
N TYR A 154 8.09 8.91 -5.55
CA TYR A 154 8.09 10.14 -4.76
C TYR A 154 7.02 11.10 -5.24
N PHE A 155 6.41 11.84 -4.31
CA PHE A 155 5.52 12.94 -4.63
C PHE A 155 6.30 14.07 -5.30
N GLU A 156 5.62 14.86 -6.11
CA GLU A 156 6.24 15.99 -6.79
C GLU A 156 6.70 17.07 -5.78
N GLY A 157 7.89 17.60 -5.98
CA GLY A 157 8.43 18.70 -5.19
C GLY A 157 8.79 18.38 -3.73
N VAL A 158 8.68 17.12 -3.26
CA VAL A 158 9.02 16.78 -1.87
C VAL A 158 10.52 16.92 -1.59
N ARG A 159 10.82 17.29 -0.34
CA ARG A 159 12.19 17.37 0.16
C ARG A 159 12.42 16.32 1.23
N LEU A 160 13.64 15.81 1.33
CA LEU A 160 14.01 14.84 2.36
C LEU A 160 13.82 15.43 3.77
N PHE A 161 13.29 14.60 4.65
CA PHE A 161 13.31 14.91 6.08
C PHE A 161 14.68 14.57 6.69
N ALA A 162 14.94 15.04 7.92
CA ALA A 162 16.03 14.53 8.70
C ALA A 162 15.93 12.99 8.79
N PRO A 163 17.03 12.26 8.55
CA PRO A 163 16.98 10.82 8.48
C PRO A 163 16.59 10.21 9.83
N ALA A 164 15.61 9.30 9.84
CA ALA A 164 15.22 8.59 11.04
C ALA A 164 16.41 7.82 11.67
N PRO A 165 16.49 7.68 13.01
CA PRO A 165 17.56 6.95 13.68
C PRO A 165 17.67 5.51 13.19
N ILE A 166 18.89 4.98 13.10
CA ILE A 166 19.12 3.56 12.83
C ILE A 166 18.76 2.78 14.09
N LYS A 167 17.69 1.99 14.05
CA LYS A 167 17.42 1.01 15.11
C LYS A 167 18.50 -0.06 15.02
N LYS A 168 19.42 -0.10 16.00
CA LYS A 168 20.35 -1.23 16.15
C LYS A 168 19.51 -2.49 16.35
N GLN A 169 19.56 -3.43 15.41
CA GLN A 169 19.02 -4.76 15.64
C GLN A 169 19.80 -5.35 16.82
N ALA A 170 19.10 -5.76 17.86
CA ALA A 170 19.72 -6.55 18.94
C ALA A 170 20.34 -7.78 18.26
N ARG A 171 21.66 -7.93 18.35
CA ARG A 171 22.34 -9.15 17.91
C ARG A 171 21.72 -10.31 18.69
N PRO A 172 21.27 -11.40 18.04
CA PRO A 172 20.84 -12.57 18.77
C PRO A 172 22.03 -12.99 19.67
N ARG A 173 21.78 -13.12 20.97
CA ARG A 173 22.77 -13.71 21.90
C ARG A 173 23.04 -15.12 21.39
N VAL A 174 24.22 -15.34 20.83
CA VAL A 174 24.72 -16.68 20.58
C VAL A 174 24.83 -17.32 21.97
N ALA A 175 23.95 -18.28 22.27
CA ALA A 175 24.07 -19.07 23.47
C ALA A 175 25.44 -19.78 23.40
N ALA A 176 26.35 -19.47 24.34
CA ALA A 176 27.58 -20.20 24.50
C ALA A 176 27.20 -21.66 24.77
N ARG A 177 27.58 -22.56 23.84
CA ARG A 177 27.51 -23.99 24.09
C ARG A 177 28.59 -24.29 25.14
N ALA A 178 28.12 -24.73 26.33
CA ALA A 178 28.96 -25.39 27.33
C ALA A 178 29.27 -26.81 26.87
#